data_1cdc7399a92b686f7d8050d6f0e3bd73
#
_entry.id   1cdc7399a92b686f7d8050d6f0e3bd73
#
_cell.length_a   1.000
_cell.length_b   1.000
_cell.length_c   1.000
_cell.angle_alpha   90.00
_cell.angle_beta   90.00
_cell.angle_gamma   90.00
#
_symmetry.space_group_name_H-M   'P 1'
#
loop_
_entity.id
_entity.type
_entity.pdbx_description
1 polymer ?
#
loop_
_entity_poly.entity_id
_entity_poly.type
_entity_poly.pdbx_seq_one_letter_code
_entity_poly.pdbx_strand_id
1 'polypeptide(L)'
;MCWVAAIPIALQGTSMLMGGIQAEQAKAAQIDQGRRQSMQMVKEMNYNEANLKLESRDLIDSTAQEMAQANMNRVRNMGTIRAAIGEGMLEGNSMERVARVTEGDFLRESQGITENYQRDYSVILGKRIANRENTVSQINEINKSEPKRKGNLAQIIDPLLLGSAKMIDVATSGSSKKGGKK
;
A
#
# COMPACT_ATOMS: atom_id res chain seq x y z
N MET A 1 47.84 41.80 22.34
CA MET A 1 46.87 41.01 23.08
C MET A 1 45.60 40.68 22.25
N CYS A 2 45.77 40.13 21.04
CA CYS A 2 44.63 39.79 20.15
C CYS A 2 44.35 38.30 20.00
N TRP A 3 45.04 37.45 20.75
CA TRP A 3 44.95 35.98 20.54
C TRP A 3 43.91 35.29 21.43
N VAL A 4 43.53 35.91 22.52
CA VAL A 4 42.60 35.27 23.51
C VAL A 4 41.12 35.29 23.03
N ALA A 5 40.79 36.21 22.11
CA ALA A 5 39.42 36.31 21.58
C ALA A 5 39.13 35.37 20.40
N ALA A 6 40.17 34.81 19.75
CA ALA A 6 40.00 33.93 18.58
C ALA A 6 39.69 32.46 18.96
N ILE A 7 40.12 32.00 20.14
CA ILE A 7 39.96 30.63 20.60
C ILE A 7 38.49 30.23 20.79
N PRO A 8 37.61 31.03 21.41
CA PRO A 8 36.19 30.63 21.60
C PRO A 8 35.40 30.60 20.29
N ILE A 9 35.79 31.38 19.28
CA ILE A 9 35.12 31.39 17.97
C ILE A 9 35.50 30.16 17.16
N ALA A 10 36.73 29.70 17.23
CA ALA A 10 37.16 28.46 16.60
C ALA A 10 36.50 27.21 17.22
N LEU A 11 36.34 27.18 18.56
CA LEU A 11 35.67 26.10 19.27
C LEU A 11 34.16 26.06 18.97
N GLN A 12 33.49 27.21 18.82
CA GLN A 12 32.09 27.27 18.45
C GLN A 12 31.86 26.86 16.99
N GLY A 13 32.77 27.21 16.10
CA GLY A 13 32.72 26.79 14.69
C GLY A 13 32.85 25.28 14.51
N THR A 14 33.74 24.64 15.26
CA THR A 14 33.91 23.15 15.20
C THR A 14 32.73 22.41 15.79
N SER A 15 32.11 22.88 16.86
CA SER A 15 30.91 22.26 17.46
C SER A 15 29.69 22.36 16.55
N MET A 16 29.54 23.46 15.80
CA MET A 16 28.48 23.61 14.79
C MET A 16 28.69 22.68 13.58
N LEU A 17 29.94 22.51 13.13
CA LEU A 17 30.25 21.57 12.05
C LEU A 17 30.00 20.11 12.46
N MET A 18 30.39 19.71 13.66
CA MET A 18 30.10 18.36 14.20
C MET A 18 28.60 18.11 14.39
N GLY A 19 27.85 19.09 14.88
CA GLY A 19 26.40 19.03 15.00
C GLY A 19 25.70 18.87 13.66
N GLY A 20 26.21 19.52 12.60
CA GLY A 20 25.71 19.39 11.24
C GLY A 20 25.90 17.98 10.67
N ILE A 21 27.07 17.35 10.89
CA ILE A 21 27.37 16.00 10.43
C ILE A 21 26.50 14.96 11.15
N GLN A 22 26.30 15.10 12.47
CA GLN A 22 25.42 14.21 13.23
C GLN A 22 23.96 14.32 12.80
N ALA A 23 23.47 15.52 12.52
CA ALA A 23 22.12 15.74 12.01
C ALA A 23 21.92 15.14 10.61
N GLU A 24 22.94 15.17 9.76
CA GLU A 24 22.90 14.52 8.43
C GLU A 24 22.93 13.01 8.52
N GLN A 25 23.72 12.43 9.43
CA GLN A 25 23.73 10.99 9.70
C GLN A 25 22.37 10.51 10.23
N ALA A 26 21.75 11.25 11.14
CA ALA A 26 20.42 10.95 11.65
C ALA A 26 19.36 10.98 10.53
N LYS A 27 19.42 11.96 9.63
CA LYS A 27 18.53 12.02 8.46
C LYS A 27 18.78 10.86 7.50
N ALA A 28 20.03 10.49 7.24
CA ALA A 28 20.34 9.34 6.41
C ALA A 28 19.77 8.03 6.99
N ALA A 29 19.92 7.83 8.31
CA ALA A 29 19.34 6.67 9.00
C ALA A 29 17.81 6.65 8.90
N GLN A 30 17.15 7.80 9.03
CA GLN A 30 15.69 7.92 8.89
C GLN A 30 15.23 7.60 7.47
N ILE A 31 15.93 8.06 6.44
CA ILE A 31 15.67 7.74 5.03
C ILE A 31 15.81 6.23 4.79
N ASP A 32 16.89 5.61 5.29
CA ASP A 32 17.12 4.18 5.13
C ASP A 32 16.07 3.35 5.87
N GLN A 33 15.61 3.80 7.03
CA GLN A 33 14.50 3.18 7.75
C GLN A 33 13.20 3.27 6.97
N GLY A 34 12.86 4.44 6.42
CA GLY A 34 11.69 4.63 5.56
C GLY A 34 11.70 3.72 4.33
N ARG A 35 12.87 3.59 3.67
CA ARG A 35 13.03 2.67 2.53
C ARG A 35 12.84 1.20 2.91
N ARG A 36 13.40 0.75 4.04
CA ARG A 36 13.20 -0.63 4.54
C ARG A 36 11.74 -0.89 4.85
N GLN A 37 11.06 0.06 5.48
CA GLN A 37 9.64 -0.03 5.78
C GLN A 37 8.80 -0.10 4.50
N SER A 38 9.09 0.73 3.50
CA SER A 38 8.41 0.69 2.20
C SER A 38 8.62 -0.65 1.48
N MET A 39 9.84 -1.22 1.53
CA MET A 39 10.10 -2.55 0.97
C MET A 39 9.33 -3.66 1.69
N GLN A 40 9.18 -3.58 3.01
CA GLN A 40 8.38 -4.54 3.77
C GLN A 40 6.91 -4.45 3.40
N MET A 41 6.35 -3.25 3.29
CA MET A 41 4.97 -3.03 2.84
C MET A 41 4.71 -3.60 1.44
N VAL A 42 5.65 -3.42 0.50
CA VAL A 42 5.54 -4.01 -0.84
C VAL A 42 5.58 -5.55 -0.78
N LYS A 43 6.41 -6.13 0.07
CA LYS A 43 6.43 -7.59 0.26
C LYS A 43 5.09 -8.09 0.81
N GLU A 44 4.57 -7.46 1.85
CA GLU A 44 3.27 -7.81 2.44
C GLU A 44 2.14 -7.67 1.42
N MET A 45 2.13 -6.59 0.65
CA MET A 45 1.17 -6.41 -0.44
C MET A 45 1.25 -7.56 -1.45
N ASN A 46 2.45 -7.97 -1.86
CA ASN A 46 2.64 -9.07 -2.81
C ASN A 46 2.18 -10.42 -2.24
N TYR A 47 2.43 -10.70 -0.95
CA TYR A 47 1.92 -11.90 -0.29
C TYR A 47 0.39 -11.89 -0.22
N ASN A 48 -0.21 -10.78 0.18
CA ASN A 48 -1.65 -10.64 0.21
C ASN A 48 -2.26 -10.77 -1.19
N GLU A 49 -1.63 -10.21 -2.21
CA GLU A 49 -2.08 -10.36 -3.59
C GLU A 49 -1.98 -11.82 -4.07
N ALA A 50 -0.91 -12.54 -3.71
CA ALA A 50 -0.78 -13.96 -4.01
C ALA A 50 -1.88 -14.79 -3.35
N ASN A 51 -2.20 -14.53 -2.07
CA ASN A 51 -3.29 -15.19 -1.36
C ASN A 51 -4.65 -14.90 -1.99
N LEU A 52 -4.94 -13.66 -2.36
CA LEU A 52 -6.17 -13.29 -3.05
C LEU A 52 -6.27 -13.90 -4.45
N LYS A 53 -5.16 -14.15 -5.13
CA LYS A 53 -5.14 -14.92 -6.38
C LYS A 53 -5.46 -16.39 -6.18
N LEU A 54 -4.98 -16.99 -5.09
CA LEU A 54 -5.34 -18.36 -4.73
C LEU A 54 -6.84 -18.45 -4.38
N GLU A 55 -7.35 -17.55 -3.51
CA GLU A 55 -8.78 -17.45 -3.18
C GLU A 55 -9.65 -17.33 -4.45
N SER A 56 -9.20 -16.52 -5.44
CA SER A 56 -9.90 -16.39 -6.73
C SER A 56 -9.89 -17.68 -7.55
N ARG A 57 -8.81 -18.48 -7.51
CA ARG A 57 -8.75 -19.78 -8.18
C ARG A 57 -9.65 -20.79 -7.50
N ASP A 58 -9.58 -20.86 -6.18
CA ASP A 58 -10.43 -21.75 -5.40
C ASP A 58 -11.92 -21.46 -5.62
N LEU A 59 -12.27 -20.16 -5.73
CA LEU A 59 -13.64 -19.75 -6.08
C LEU A 59 -14.05 -20.22 -7.49
N ILE A 60 -13.17 -20.13 -8.48
CA ILE A 60 -13.43 -20.63 -9.83
C ILE A 60 -13.62 -22.15 -9.81
N ASP A 61 -12.74 -22.86 -9.13
CA ASP A 61 -12.76 -24.32 -9.08
C ASP A 61 -14.01 -24.84 -8.34
N SER A 62 -14.38 -24.21 -7.20
CA SER A 62 -15.61 -24.57 -6.48
C SER A 62 -16.85 -24.28 -7.31
N THR A 63 -16.93 -23.14 -7.97
CA THR A 63 -18.05 -22.77 -8.84
C THR A 63 -18.18 -23.73 -10.02
N ALA A 64 -17.05 -24.13 -10.63
CA ALA A 64 -17.04 -25.11 -11.71
C ALA A 64 -17.55 -26.48 -11.24
N GLN A 65 -17.18 -26.91 -10.02
CA GLN A 65 -17.68 -28.15 -9.42
C GLN A 65 -19.18 -28.07 -9.14
N GLU A 66 -19.68 -26.98 -8.56
CA GLU A 66 -21.10 -26.76 -8.32
C GLU A 66 -21.90 -26.81 -9.63
N MET A 67 -21.42 -26.12 -10.65
CA MET A 67 -22.04 -26.10 -11.97
C MET A 67 -22.04 -27.49 -12.63
N ALA A 68 -20.93 -28.23 -12.50
CA ALA A 68 -20.85 -29.62 -12.99
C ALA A 68 -21.83 -30.53 -12.25
N GLN A 69 -21.97 -30.37 -10.93
CA GLN A 69 -22.91 -31.14 -10.13
C GLN A 69 -24.38 -30.82 -10.48
N ALA A 70 -24.71 -29.53 -10.63
CA ALA A 70 -26.04 -29.10 -11.08
C ALA A 70 -26.38 -29.70 -12.46
N ASN A 71 -25.41 -29.67 -13.40
CA ASN A 71 -25.58 -30.25 -14.72
C ASN A 71 -25.76 -31.82 -14.65
N MET A 72 -24.99 -32.50 -13.83
CA MET A 72 -25.17 -33.96 -13.61
C MET A 72 -26.53 -34.29 -13.04
N ASN A 73 -27.01 -33.52 -12.07
CA ASN A 73 -28.34 -33.66 -11.50
C ASN A 73 -29.43 -33.44 -12.56
N ARG A 74 -29.29 -32.42 -13.40
CA ARG A 74 -30.16 -32.18 -14.57
C ARG A 74 -30.20 -33.39 -15.47
N VAL A 75 -29.06 -33.95 -15.88
CA VAL A 75 -28.97 -35.10 -16.78
C VAL A 75 -29.64 -36.32 -16.16
N ARG A 76 -29.44 -36.60 -14.85
CA ARG A 76 -30.08 -37.70 -14.13
C ARG A 76 -31.60 -37.51 -14.09
N ASN A 77 -32.08 -36.34 -13.70
CA ASN A 77 -33.51 -36.04 -13.62
C ASN A 77 -34.17 -36.14 -15.00
N MET A 78 -33.57 -35.63 -16.05
CA MET A 78 -34.07 -35.76 -17.40
C MET A 78 -34.04 -37.22 -17.89
N GLY A 79 -33.01 -37.98 -17.49
CA GLY A 79 -32.96 -39.45 -17.75
C GLY A 79 -34.09 -40.17 -17.11
N THR A 80 -34.40 -39.91 -15.83
CA THR A 80 -35.52 -40.48 -15.10
C THR A 80 -36.87 -40.14 -15.75
N ILE A 81 -37.05 -38.86 -16.15
CA ILE A 81 -38.28 -38.42 -16.83
C ILE A 81 -38.46 -39.17 -18.15
N ARG A 82 -37.40 -39.30 -18.97
CA ARG A 82 -37.43 -40.02 -20.23
C ARG A 82 -37.72 -41.53 -20.06
N ALA A 83 -37.12 -42.17 -19.04
CA ALA A 83 -37.39 -43.56 -18.72
C ALA A 83 -38.85 -43.77 -18.31
N ALA A 84 -39.38 -42.89 -17.46
CA ALA A 84 -40.80 -42.96 -17.05
C ALA A 84 -41.76 -42.73 -18.24
N ILE A 85 -41.42 -41.91 -19.21
CA ILE A 85 -42.17 -41.72 -20.46
C ILE A 85 -42.14 -43.01 -21.28
N GLY A 86 -40.93 -43.62 -21.43
CA GLY A 86 -40.77 -44.86 -22.23
C GLY A 86 -41.44 -46.06 -21.64
N GLU A 87 -41.41 -46.26 -20.32
CA GLU A 87 -42.01 -47.41 -19.64
C GLU A 87 -43.55 -47.29 -19.46
N GLY A 88 -44.04 -46.06 -19.27
CA GLY A 88 -45.44 -45.80 -18.93
C GLY A 88 -46.37 -45.60 -20.12
N MET A 89 -45.88 -45.60 -21.37
CA MET A 89 -46.65 -45.13 -22.54
C MET A 89 -47.39 -43.80 -22.28
N LEU A 90 -46.84 -42.99 -21.38
CA LEU A 90 -47.42 -41.72 -20.99
C LEU A 90 -47.08 -40.67 -22.05
N GLU A 91 -47.79 -40.70 -23.15
CA GLU A 91 -47.82 -39.60 -24.12
C GLU A 91 -48.77 -38.51 -23.59
N GLY A 92 -48.25 -37.32 -23.41
CA GLY A 92 -49.13 -36.21 -23.08
C GLY A 92 -48.43 -34.95 -22.58
N ASN A 93 -49.16 -33.83 -22.69
CA ASN A 93 -48.75 -32.49 -22.28
C ASN A 93 -48.20 -32.38 -20.83
N SER A 94 -48.56 -33.32 -19.93
CA SER A 94 -48.11 -33.30 -18.53
C SER A 94 -46.63 -33.63 -18.38
N MET A 95 -46.09 -34.59 -19.14
CA MET A 95 -44.67 -34.97 -19.07
C MET A 95 -43.76 -33.93 -19.72
N GLU A 96 -44.24 -33.31 -20.81
CA GLU A 96 -43.55 -32.18 -21.39
C GLU A 96 -43.50 -30.97 -20.44
N ARG A 97 -44.55 -30.77 -19.64
CA ARG A 97 -44.56 -29.74 -18.58
C ARG A 97 -43.57 -30.07 -17.47
N VAL A 98 -43.43 -31.30 -17.03
CA VAL A 98 -42.45 -31.73 -16.05
C VAL A 98 -41.03 -31.52 -16.56
N ALA A 99 -40.76 -31.93 -17.80
CA ALA A 99 -39.44 -31.66 -18.42
C ALA A 99 -39.09 -30.16 -18.48
N ARG A 100 -40.05 -29.32 -18.86
CA ARG A 100 -39.85 -27.85 -18.88
C ARG A 100 -39.62 -27.25 -17.48
N VAL A 101 -40.35 -27.76 -16.46
CA VAL A 101 -40.13 -27.30 -15.06
C VAL A 101 -38.75 -27.72 -14.59
N THR A 102 -38.31 -28.96 -14.80
CA THR A 102 -36.97 -29.43 -14.45
C THR A 102 -35.86 -28.62 -15.13
N GLU A 103 -36.06 -28.25 -16.39
CA GLU A 103 -35.13 -27.39 -17.11
C GLU A 103 -35.14 -25.96 -16.56
N GLY A 104 -36.31 -25.43 -16.22
CA GLY A 104 -36.44 -24.13 -15.58
C GLY A 104 -35.78 -24.07 -14.19
N ASP A 105 -35.87 -25.14 -13.42
CA ASP A 105 -35.21 -25.21 -12.12
C ASP A 105 -33.68 -25.24 -12.25
N PHE A 106 -33.16 -26.01 -13.22
CA PHE A 106 -31.72 -25.99 -13.53
C PHE A 106 -31.24 -24.62 -13.96
N LEU A 107 -32.01 -23.92 -14.82
CA LEU A 107 -31.64 -22.57 -15.24
C LEU A 107 -31.57 -21.58 -14.07
N ARG A 108 -32.52 -21.66 -13.13
CA ARG A 108 -32.49 -20.83 -11.89
C ARG A 108 -31.30 -21.18 -11.02
N GLU A 109 -31.01 -22.47 -10.81
CA GLU A 109 -29.89 -22.95 -10.04
C GLU A 109 -28.56 -22.47 -10.66
N SER A 110 -28.36 -22.66 -11.96
CA SER A 110 -27.17 -22.23 -12.69
C SER A 110 -26.98 -20.71 -12.67
N GLN A 111 -28.09 -19.97 -12.78
CA GLN A 111 -28.08 -18.52 -12.64
C GLN A 111 -27.67 -18.08 -11.24
N GLY A 112 -28.24 -18.72 -10.19
CA GLY A 112 -27.86 -18.44 -8.81
C GLY A 112 -26.37 -18.71 -8.52
N ILE A 113 -25.83 -19.82 -9.02
CA ILE A 113 -24.39 -20.14 -8.92
C ILE A 113 -23.56 -19.04 -9.59
N THR A 114 -23.96 -18.60 -10.79
CA THR A 114 -23.25 -17.55 -11.54
C THR A 114 -23.31 -16.20 -10.82
N GLU A 115 -24.47 -15.82 -10.28
CA GLU A 115 -24.63 -14.56 -9.52
C GLU A 115 -23.81 -14.57 -8.24
N ASN A 116 -23.78 -15.68 -7.51
CA ASN A 116 -22.94 -15.86 -6.33
C ASN A 116 -21.45 -15.70 -6.68
N TYR A 117 -21.00 -16.37 -7.74
CA TYR A 117 -19.64 -16.24 -8.23
C TYR A 117 -19.28 -14.79 -8.55
N GLN A 118 -20.13 -14.07 -9.29
CA GLN A 118 -19.87 -12.68 -9.64
C GLN A 118 -19.76 -11.78 -8.42
N ARG A 119 -20.63 -11.99 -7.44
CA ARG A 119 -20.59 -11.25 -6.18
C ARG A 119 -19.30 -11.51 -5.41
N ASP A 120 -18.94 -12.77 -5.22
CA ASP A 120 -17.77 -13.15 -4.43
C ASP A 120 -16.47 -12.76 -5.15
N TYR A 121 -16.42 -12.89 -6.47
CA TYR A 121 -15.31 -12.38 -7.27
C TYR A 121 -15.15 -10.86 -7.17
N SER A 122 -16.26 -10.11 -7.16
CA SER A 122 -16.23 -8.65 -6.99
C SER A 122 -15.66 -8.23 -5.63
N VAL A 123 -15.96 -9.00 -4.57
CA VAL A 123 -15.39 -8.79 -3.23
C VAL A 123 -13.88 -9.04 -3.23
N ILE A 124 -13.40 -10.11 -3.85
CA ILE A 124 -11.97 -10.40 -3.98
C ILE A 124 -11.26 -9.29 -4.76
N LEU A 125 -11.85 -8.84 -5.86
CA LEU A 125 -11.31 -7.75 -6.65
C LEU A 125 -11.24 -6.45 -5.83
N GLY A 126 -12.28 -6.12 -5.08
CA GLY A 126 -12.30 -4.98 -4.17
C GLY A 126 -11.20 -5.04 -3.12
N LYS A 127 -10.98 -6.20 -2.49
CA LYS A 127 -9.89 -6.44 -1.54
C LYS A 127 -8.50 -6.21 -2.19
N ARG A 128 -8.30 -6.67 -3.44
CA ARG A 128 -7.05 -6.47 -4.17
C ARG A 128 -6.77 -5.00 -4.46
N ILE A 129 -7.78 -4.27 -4.92
CA ILE A 129 -7.67 -2.82 -5.18
C ILE A 129 -7.35 -2.08 -3.89
N ALA A 130 -8.12 -2.33 -2.81
CA ALA A 130 -7.91 -1.69 -1.52
C ALA A 130 -6.51 -1.98 -0.92
N ASN A 131 -6.03 -3.23 -1.01
CA ASN A 131 -4.69 -3.60 -0.57
C ASN A 131 -3.61 -2.79 -1.30
N ARG A 132 -3.75 -2.63 -2.62
CA ARG A 132 -2.81 -1.85 -3.43
C ARG A 132 -2.87 -0.36 -3.11
N GLU A 133 -4.07 0.21 -3.03
CA GLU A 133 -4.26 1.65 -2.74
C GLU A 133 -3.74 2.01 -1.35
N ASN A 134 -4.05 1.19 -0.33
CA ASN A 134 -3.56 1.39 1.02
C ASN A 134 -2.02 1.36 1.07
N THR A 135 -1.39 0.40 0.42
CA THR A 135 0.08 0.30 0.38
C THR A 135 0.71 1.51 -0.33
N VAL A 136 0.17 1.92 -1.47
CA VAL A 136 0.65 3.09 -2.22
C VAL A 136 0.47 4.37 -1.39
N SER A 137 -0.66 4.53 -0.71
CA SER A 137 -0.92 5.68 0.16
C SER A 137 0.10 5.76 1.30
N GLN A 138 0.35 4.65 2.01
CA GLN A 138 1.33 4.58 3.10
C GLN A 138 2.76 4.87 2.62
N ILE A 139 3.16 4.32 1.47
CA ILE A 139 4.47 4.62 0.87
C ILE A 139 4.58 6.09 0.51
N ASN A 140 3.53 6.70 -0.02
CA ASN A 140 3.50 8.13 -0.34
C ASN A 140 3.60 9.01 0.93
N GLU A 141 3.02 8.60 2.04
CA GLU A 141 3.16 9.28 3.33
C GLU A 141 4.60 9.20 3.85
N ILE A 142 5.24 8.02 3.77
CA ILE A 142 6.65 7.85 4.12
C ILE A 142 7.52 8.77 3.25
N ASN A 143 7.30 8.79 1.94
CA ASN A 143 8.07 9.63 1.01
C ASN A 143 7.86 11.13 1.27
N LYS A 144 6.65 11.55 1.67
CA LYS A 144 6.37 12.95 2.05
C LYS A 144 7.02 13.34 3.38
N SER A 145 7.13 12.41 4.33
CA SER A 145 7.77 12.63 5.62
C SER A 145 9.30 12.56 5.56
N GLU A 146 9.86 12.14 4.41
CA GLU A 146 11.30 12.02 4.23
C GLU A 146 12.01 13.39 4.38
N PRO A 147 12.98 13.52 5.30
CA PRO A 147 13.66 14.80 5.54
C PRO A 147 14.48 15.18 4.31
N LYS A 148 14.23 16.37 3.78
CA LYS A 148 15.00 16.91 2.65
C LYS A 148 16.44 17.16 3.10
N ARG A 149 17.41 16.56 2.41
CA ARG A 149 18.83 16.85 2.63
C ARG A 149 19.14 18.27 2.15
N LYS A 150 19.79 19.08 2.99
CA LYS A 150 20.37 20.32 2.55
C LYS A 150 21.51 20.01 1.59
N GLY A 151 21.57 20.70 0.45
CA GLY A 151 22.69 20.55 -0.48
C GLY A 151 24.01 20.87 0.20
N ASN A 152 25.11 20.22 -0.23
CA ASN A 152 26.44 20.39 0.37
C ASN A 152 26.88 21.87 0.51
N LEU A 153 26.44 22.72 -0.42
CA LEU A 153 26.69 24.17 -0.36
C LEU A 153 25.96 24.84 0.81
N ALA A 154 24.72 24.49 1.10
CA ALA A 154 23.96 25.07 2.21
C ALA A 154 24.55 24.68 3.58
N GLN A 155 25.15 23.49 3.69
CA GLN A 155 25.81 23.02 4.92
C GLN A 155 27.10 23.81 5.23
N ILE A 156 27.78 24.35 4.21
CA ILE A 156 29.01 25.11 4.35
C ILE A 156 28.70 26.59 4.55
N ILE A 157 27.71 27.14 3.86
CA ILE A 157 27.35 28.55 3.89
C ILE A 157 26.67 28.97 5.18
N ASP A 158 25.72 28.13 5.72
CA ASP A 158 24.99 28.46 6.94
C ASP A 158 25.90 28.72 8.17
N PRO A 159 26.90 27.85 8.48
CA PRO A 159 27.81 28.12 9.61
C PRO A 159 28.77 29.29 9.34
N LEU A 160 29.16 29.54 8.07
CA LEU A 160 30.00 30.67 7.69
C LEU A 160 29.26 31.99 7.86
N LEU A 161 27.98 32.08 7.46
CA LEU A 161 27.14 33.25 7.64
C LEU A 161 26.89 33.58 9.12
N LEU A 162 26.61 32.54 9.95
CA LEU A 162 26.46 32.72 11.39
C LEU A 162 27.75 33.13 12.10
N GLY A 163 28.89 32.61 11.65
CA GLY A 163 30.21 33.03 12.13
C GLY A 163 30.54 34.49 11.78
N SER A 164 30.22 34.94 10.57
CA SER A 164 30.43 36.32 10.16
C SER A 164 29.53 37.33 10.87
N ALA A 165 28.24 36.97 11.10
CA ALA A 165 27.31 37.81 11.86
C ALA A 165 27.77 38.02 13.32
N LYS A 166 28.27 36.98 13.98
CA LYS A 166 28.84 37.10 15.35
C LYS A 166 30.15 37.90 15.38
N MET A 167 30.97 37.84 14.35
CA MET A 167 32.16 38.68 14.26
C MET A 167 31.83 40.17 14.11
N ILE A 168 30.78 40.51 13.37
CA ILE A 168 30.29 41.88 13.23
C ILE A 168 29.76 42.40 14.58
N ASP A 169 29.01 41.61 15.33
CA ASP A 169 28.49 41.96 16.66
C ASP A 169 29.62 42.21 17.68
N VAL A 170 30.67 41.39 17.68
CA VAL A 170 31.83 41.57 18.56
C VAL A 170 32.62 42.84 18.16
N ALA A 171 32.75 43.11 16.86
CA ALA A 171 33.42 44.31 16.37
C ALA A 171 32.64 45.60 16.70
N THR A 172 31.31 45.57 16.61
CA THR A 172 30.45 46.73 16.93
C THR A 172 30.33 46.98 18.43
N SER A 173 30.24 45.91 19.24
CA SER A 173 30.16 46.01 20.72
C SER A 173 31.48 46.50 21.34
N GLY A 174 32.63 46.22 20.70
CA GLY A 174 33.95 46.68 21.12
C GLY A 174 34.20 48.21 20.86
N SER A 175 33.52 48.79 19.88
CA SER A 175 33.65 50.19 19.51
C SER A 175 32.84 51.15 20.41
N SER A 176 31.79 50.68 21.06
CA SER A 176 30.89 51.50 21.89
C SER A 176 31.40 51.87 23.29
N LYS A 177 32.53 51.29 23.77
CA LYS A 177 33.06 51.54 25.11
C LYS A 177 34.12 52.62 25.23
N LYS A 178 34.39 53.40 24.17
CA LYS A 178 35.44 54.43 24.17
C LYS A 178 34.96 55.89 24.09
N GLY A 179 33.71 56.20 24.41
CA GLY A 179 33.16 57.55 24.35
C GLY A 179 32.36 57.94 25.59
N GLY A 180 32.99 58.06 26.76
CA GLY A 180 32.30 58.56 27.94
C GLY A 180 33.20 58.84 29.14
N LYS A 181 34.13 59.87 29.03
CA LYS A 181 34.67 60.56 30.18
C LYS A 181 35.11 61.96 29.71
N LYS A 182 34.24 62.91 29.92
CA LYS A 182 34.58 64.28 30.37
C LYS A 182 33.43 64.75 31.27
#